data_959344c74bc587727711f772a634e0c8
#
_entry.id   959344c74bc587727711f772a634e0c8
#
_cell.length_a   1.000
_cell.length_b   1.000
_cell.length_c   1.000
_cell.angle_alpha   90.00
_cell.angle_beta   90.00
_cell.angle_gamma   90.00
#
_symmetry.space_group_name_H-M   'P 1'
#
loop_
_entity.id
_entity.type
_entity.pdbx_description
1 polymer ?
#
loop_
_entity_poly.entity_id
_entity_poly.type
_entity_poly.pdbx_seq_one_letter_code
_entity_poly.pdbx_strand_id
1 'polypeptide(L)'
;MYDYNLLEDRDILCVDQKSFYASVSCIEKGLDPLTTKLAVVADTKRQGSVVLAATPKLKELGIKTGSRLFEIPQHNDIYIINPSMRRYLEISLEISKIALKYVPREDLHQYSIDEFFMDVTNSYHLFNTTVYSFAKCFQKEVLDKTGIYCTIGIGSNLLLSKVAMDIEAKHIKEGITEWRYHDIPDKLWRISPLKSFWGINKKTEI
;
A
#
# COMPACT_ATOMS: atom_id res chain seq x y z
N MET A 1 -14.55 -22.28 -20.78
CA MET A 1 -13.31 -21.87 -20.06
C MET A 1 -12.76 -20.68 -20.83
N TYR A 2 -12.47 -19.55 -20.17
CA TYR A 2 -11.90 -18.40 -20.85
C TYR A 2 -10.49 -18.73 -21.33
N ASP A 3 -10.16 -18.38 -22.57
CA ASP A 3 -8.81 -18.49 -23.09
C ASP A 3 -8.02 -17.20 -22.78
N TYR A 4 -7.27 -17.23 -21.70
CA TYR A 4 -6.47 -16.10 -21.26
C TYR A 4 -5.29 -15.77 -22.19
N ASN A 5 -4.93 -16.68 -23.10
CA ASN A 5 -3.86 -16.45 -24.09
C ASN A 5 -4.26 -15.38 -25.13
N LEU A 6 -5.56 -15.05 -25.23
CA LEU A 6 -6.07 -13.99 -26.08
C LEU A 6 -5.99 -12.60 -25.44
N LEU A 7 -5.63 -12.50 -24.16
CA LEU A 7 -5.53 -11.25 -23.43
C LEU A 7 -4.10 -10.73 -23.45
N GLU A 8 -3.97 -9.42 -23.50
CA GLU A 8 -2.66 -8.76 -23.34
C GLU A 8 -2.13 -9.04 -21.93
N ASP A 9 -0.96 -9.68 -21.85
CA ASP A 9 -0.27 -9.94 -20.58
C ASP A 9 0.78 -8.84 -20.35
N ARG A 10 0.54 -8.00 -19.37
CA ARG A 10 1.41 -6.87 -18.99
C ARG A 10 2.08 -7.15 -17.65
N ASP A 11 3.09 -6.37 -17.36
CA ASP A 11 3.75 -6.36 -16.05
C ASP A 11 3.36 -5.08 -15.30
N ILE A 12 2.25 -5.14 -14.56
CA ILE A 12 1.72 -4.01 -13.80
C ILE A 12 2.08 -4.17 -12.32
N LEU A 13 2.71 -3.17 -11.73
CA LEU A 13 2.93 -3.07 -10.30
C LEU A 13 1.87 -2.15 -9.69
N CYS A 14 1.15 -2.64 -8.68
CA CYS A 14 0.36 -1.81 -7.76
C CYS A 14 1.17 -1.63 -6.49
N VAL A 15 1.47 -0.37 -6.13
CA VAL A 15 2.31 -0.01 -4.99
C VAL A 15 1.49 0.77 -3.97
N ASP A 16 1.51 0.34 -2.70
CA ASP A 16 0.79 0.97 -1.58
C ASP A 16 1.76 1.22 -0.42
N GLN A 17 1.75 2.43 0.13
CA GLN A 17 2.61 2.83 1.24
C GLN A 17 2.00 2.41 2.58
N LYS A 18 2.69 1.56 3.32
CA LYS A 18 2.17 0.95 4.55
C LYS A 18 1.84 1.98 5.62
N SER A 19 0.54 2.12 5.96
CA SER A 19 0.04 3.05 6.99
C SER A 19 0.55 4.49 6.79
N PHE A 20 0.50 5.00 5.57
CA PHE A 20 1.24 6.14 5.06
C PHE A 20 1.34 7.34 6.02
N TYR A 21 0.23 7.95 6.42
CA TYR A 21 0.26 9.12 7.31
C TYR A 21 0.93 8.82 8.66
N ALA A 22 0.67 7.66 9.23
CA ALA A 22 1.27 7.25 10.49
C ALA A 22 2.78 6.97 10.32
N SER A 23 3.18 6.35 9.20
CA SER A 23 4.59 6.08 8.89
C SER A 23 5.39 7.35 8.68
N VAL A 24 4.89 8.30 7.87
CA VAL A 24 5.52 9.62 7.69
C VAL A 24 5.70 10.31 9.03
N SER A 25 4.65 10.30 9.85
CA SER A 25 4.68 10.96 11.16
C SER A 25 5.64 10.31 12.17
N CYS A 26 5.84 8.98 12.10
CA CYS A 26 6.87 8.29 12.86
C CYS A 26 8.27 8.75 12.45
N ILE A 27 8.54 8.77 11.13
CA ILE A 27 9.85 9.13 10.60
C ILE A 27 10.23 10.57 10.96
N GLU A 28 9.29 11.51 10.88
CA GLU A 28 9.51 12.91 11.32
C GLU A 28 9.92 13.02 12.79
N LYS A 29 9.51 12.06 13.61
CA LYS A 29 9.87 11.98 15.04
C LYS A 29 11.11 11.13 15.31
N GLY A 30 11.77 10.59 14.28
CA GLY A 30 12.89 9.65 14.42
C GLY A 30 12.47 8.29 14.98
N LEU A 31 11.20 7.89 14.79
CA LEU A 31 10.62 6.65 15.28
C LEU A 31 10.46 5.64 14.14
N ASP A 32 10.59 4.35 14.43
CA ASP A 32 10.33 3.29 13.46
C ASP A 32 8.82 3.03 13.31
N PRO A 33 8.25 3.16 12.09
CA PRO A 33 6.83 2.94 11.83
C PRO A 33 6.34 1.52 12.12
N LEU A 34 7.21 0.51 12.05
CA LEU A 34 6.82 -0.89 12.27
C LEU A 34 6.72 -1.26 13.74
N THR A 35 7.48 -0.61 14.61
CA THR A 35 7.56 -0.94 16.04
C THR A 35 6.85 0.07 16.94
N THR A 36 6.61 1.28 16.46
CA THR A 36 5.96 2.36 17.22
C THR A 36 4.44 2.24 17.19
N LYS A 37 3.79 2.55 18.30
CA LYS A 37 2.33 2.71 18.40
C LYS A 37 1.97 4.17 18.19
N LEU A 38 1.49 4.54 17.00
CA LEU A 38 1.16 5.92 16.67
C LEU A 38 -0.17 6.00 15.90
N ALA A 39 -1.05 6.91 16.32
CA ALA A 39 -2.26 7.30 15.61
C ALA A 39 -2.18 8.74 15.11
N VAL A 40 -2.56 8.95 13.85
CA VAL A 40 -2.87 10.26 13.30
C VAL A 40 -4.37 10.48 13.45
N VAL A 41 -4.76 11.51 14.19
CA VAL A 41 -6.16 11.81 14.52
C VAL A 41 -6.51 13.18 13.95
N ALA A 42 -7.67 13.33 13.33
CA ALA A 42 -8.09 14.55 12.64
C ALA A 42 -8.03 15.81 13.54
N ASP A 43 -8.39 15.66 14.81
CA ASP A 43 -8.26 16.71 15.84
C ASP A 43 -8.04 16.04 17.21
N THR A 44 -6.84 16.22 17.76
CA THR A 44 -6.46 15.61 19.04
C THR A 44 -7.13 16.25 20.26
N LYS A 45 -7.78 17.41 20.10
CA LYS A 45 -8.52 18.09 21.17
C LYS A 45 -9.97 17.60 21.32
N ARG A 46 -10.49 16.89 20.32
CA ARG A 46 -11.87 16.43 20.28
C ARG A 46 -11.95 14.91 20.42
N GLN A 47 -12.48 14.41 21.53
CA GLN A 47 -12.57 12.97 21.87
C GLN A 47 -13.27 12.12 20.81
N GLY A 48 -14.31 12.64 20.16
CA GLY A 48 -15.01 11.96 19.06
C GLY A 48 -14.32 12.02 17.71
N SER A 49 -13.11 12.57 17.63
CA SER A 49 -12.35 12.72 16.38
C SER A 49 -11.91 11.39 15.78
N VAL A 50 -11.84 11.34 14.46
CA VAL A 50 -11.57 10.11 13.69
C VAL A 50 -10.07 9.86 13.59
N VAL A 51 -9.65 8.61 13.78
CA VAL A 51 -8.32 8.12 13.43
C VAL A 51 -8.22 8.05 11.91
N LEU A 52 -7.33 8.84 11.33
CA LEU A 52 -7.07 8.88 9.88
C LEU A 52 -6.11 7.77 9.47
N ALA A 53 -5.11 7.47 10.31
CA ALA A 53 -4.17 6.38 10.10
C ALA A 53 -3.62 5.89 11.44
N ALA A 54 -3.26 4.61 11.49
CA ALA A 54 -2.60 3.98 12.63
C ALA A 54 -1.44 3.11 12.14
N THR A 55 -0.35 3.06 12.92
CA THR A 55 0.78 2.17 12.66
C THR A 55 0.36 0.70 12.80
N PRO A 56 1.11 -0.25 12.19
CA PRO A 56 0.83 -1.67 12.34
C PRO A 56 0.72 -2.12 13.81
N LYS A 57 1.62 -1.65 14.66
CA LYS A 57 1.60 -1.98 16.10
C LYS A 57 0.36 -1.46 16.83
N LEU A 58 -0.16 -0.32 16.45
CA LEU A 58 -1.40 0.18 17.04
C LEU A 58 -2.63 -0.55 16.48
N LYS A 59 -2.58 -0.98 15.21
CA LYS A 59 -3.63 -1.83 14.61
C LYS A 59 -3.76 -3.19 15.30
N GLU A 60 -2.66 -3.77 15.80
CA GLU A 60 -2.68 -5.01 16.60
C GLU A 60 -3.52 -4.87 17.90
N LEU A 61 -3.66 -3.64 18.43
CA LEU A 61 -4.53 -3.33 19.57
C LEU A 61 -6.00 -3.04 19.17
N GLY A 62 -6.37 -3.27 17.90
CA GLY A 62 -7.72 -3.05 17.38
C GLY A 62 -7.99 -1.63 16.87
N ILE A 63 -7.05 -0.68 17.02
CA ILE A 63 -7.21 0.70 16.56
C ILE A 63 -6.87 0.78 15.07
N LYS A 64 -7.85 1.19 14.26
CA LYS A 64 -7.74 1.28 12.80
C LYS A 64 -8.28 2.61 12.27
N THR A 65 -8.09 2.86 11.00
CA THR A 65 -8.73 3.98 10.30
C THR A 65 -10.25 3.92 10.53
N GLY A 66 -10.84 5.05 10.93
CA GLY A 66 -12.24 5.16 11.30
C GLY A 66 -12.54 4.97 12.79
N SER A 67 -11.63 4.40 13.61
CA SER A 67 -11.73 4.41 15.06
C SER A 67 -11.83 5.83 15.60
N ARG A 68 -12.32 5.99 16.82
CA ARG A 68 -12.42 7.31 17.48
C ARG A 68 -11.28 7.52 18.47
N LEU A 69 -10.94 8.77 18.73
CA LEU A 69 -9.87 9.13 19.66
C LEU A 69 -10.07 8.49 21.04
N PHE A 70 -11.32 8.47 21.55
CA PHE A 70 -11.65 7.88 22.86
C PHE A 70 -11.47 6.35 22.90
N GLU A 71 -11.40 5.67 21.75
CA GLU A 71 -11.16 4.21 21.69
C GLU A 71 -9.66 3.88 21.85
N ILE A 72 -8.78 4.87 21.69
CA ILE A 72 -7.34 4.66 21.83
C ILE A 72 -7.00 4.50 23.32
N PRO A 73 -6.35 3.40 23.73
CA PRO A 73 -5.94 3.22 25.13
C PRO A 73 -5.04 4.36 25.59
N GLN A 74 -5.28 4.87 26.80
CA GLN A 74 -4.42 5.88 27.42
C GLN A 74 -3.16 5.18 27.99
N HIS A 75 -2.08 5.19 27.21
CA HIS A 75 -0.82 4.59 27.57
C HIS A 75 0.35 5.46 27.10
N ASN A 76 1.40 5.58 27.92
CA ASN A 76 2.51 6.51 27.67
C ASN A 76 3.35 6.15 26.43
N ASP A 77 3.25 4.92 25.90
CA ASP A 77 3.95 4.46 24.71
C ASP A 77 3.14 4.63 23.41
N ILE A 78 1.94 5.23 23.52
CA ILE A 78 1.08 5.52 22.37
C ILE A 78 1.16 7.00 22.00
N TYR A 79 1.62 7.27 20.78
CA TYR A 79 1.69 8.62 20.23
C TYR A 79 0.38 8.98 19.53
N ILE A 80 -0.22 10.11 19.89
CA ILE A 80 -1.43 10.64 19.23
C ILE A 80 -1.09 12.02 18.69
N ILE A 81 -1.24 12.20 17.37
CA ILE A 81 -0.82 13.43 16.70
C ILE A 81 -1.86 13.93 15.70
N ASN A 82 -1.82 15.23 15.43
CA ASN A 82 -2.59 15.85 14.35
C ASN A 82 -1.95 15.55 12.97
N PRO A 83 -2.73 15.55 11.87
CA PRO A 83 -2.20 15.31 10.54
C PRO A 83 -1.37 16.50 10.03
N SER A 84 -0.34 16.22 9.24
CA SER A 84 0.44 17.19 8.49
C SER A 84 0.30 16.94 6.98
N MET A 85 -0.81 17.40 6.38
CA MET A 85 -1.11 17.13 4.96
C MET A 85 -0.03 17.62 4.01
N ARG A 86 0.59 18.78 4.31
CA ARG A 86 1.71 19.29 3.52
C ARG A 86 2.85 18.27 3.48
N ARG A 87 3.22 17.73 4.64
CA ARG A 87 4.33 16.77 4.73
C ARG A 87 4.00 15.45 4.01
N TYR A 88 2.75 14.99 4.11
CA TYR A 88 2.31 13.79 3.40
C TYR A 88 2.41 13.97 1.88
N LEU A 89 2.01 15.13 1.36
CA LEU A 89 2.14 15.46 -0.06
C LEU A 89 3.62 15.53 -0.51
N GLU A 90 4.50 16.12 0.30
CA GLU A 90 5.93 16.20 0.01
C GLU A 90 6.55 14.79 -0.13
N ILE A 91 6.27 13.88 0.82
CA ILE A 91 6.79 12.50 0.76
C ILE A 91 6.15 11.71 -0.40
N SER A 92 4.85 11.85 -0.64
CA SER A 92 4.18 11.23 -1.79
C SER A 92 4.84 11.64 -3.11
N LEU A 93 5.14 12.93 -3.28
CA LEU A 93 5.85 13.44 -4.46
C LEU A 93 7.29 12.91 -4.56
N GLU A 94 7.98 12.75 -3.43
CA GLU A 94 9.33 12.16 -3.39
C GLU A 94 9.29 10.71 -3.87
N ILE A 95 8.34 9.90 -3.38
CA ILE A 95 8.15 8.52 -3.82
C ILE A 95 7.80 8.46 -5.32
N SER A 96 6.91 9.36 -5.80
CA SER A 96 6.59 9.44 -7.23
C SER A 96 7.81 9.81 -8.09
N LYS A 97 8.71 10.67 -7.60
CA LYS A 97 9.97 10.97 -8.27
C LYS A 97 10.92 9.78 -8.28
N ILE A 98 10.90 8.93 -7.26
CA ILE A 98 11.64 7.66 -7.29
C ILE A 98 11.05 6.76 -8.38
N ALA A 99 9.73 6.59 -8.44
CA ALA A 99 9.06 5.78 -9.47
C ALA A 99 9.41 6.23 -10.90
N LEU A 100 9.49 7.54 -11.16
CA LEU A 100 9.86 8.11 -12.46
C LEU A 100 11.31 7.86 -12.89
N LYS A 101 12.15 7.24 -12.08
CA LYS A 101 13.47 6.73 -12.50
C LYS A 101 13.38 5.33 -13.12
N TYR A 102 12.29 4.64 -12.84
CA TYR A 102 12.07 3.26 -13.24
C TYR A 102 11.15 3.15 -14.46
N VAL A 103 10.20 4.08 -14.61
CA VAL A 103 9.24 4.13 -15.73
C VAL A 103 9.07 5.55 -16.25
N PRO A 104 8.71 5.74 -17.51
CA PRO A 104 8.32 7.05 -18.03
C PRO A 104 6.99 7.51 -17.40
N ARG A 105 6.67 8.81 -17.54
CA ARG A 105 5.52 9.40 -16.86
C ARG A 105 4.18 8.82 -17.30
N GLU A 106 4.04 8.45 -18.56
CA GLU A 106 2.86 7.83 -19.17
C GLU A 106 2.53 6.47 -18.56
N ASP A 107 3.54 5.76 -18.03
CA ASP A 107 3.42 4.45 -17.42
C ASP A 107 3.24 4.51 -15.89
N LEU A 108 3.19 5.73 -15.31
CA LEU A 108 2.93 5.97 -13.90
C LEU A 108 1.53 6.54 -13.70
N HIS A 109 0.63 5.79 -13.07
CA HIS A 109 -0.72 6.21 -12.73
C HIS A 109 -0.88 6.40 -11.22
N GLN A 110 -0.92 7.66 -10.76
CA GLN A 110 -1.19 7.99 -9.35
C GLN A 110 -2.66 7.75 -9.05
N TYR A 111 -2.96 6.77 -8.19
CA TYR A 111 -4.32 6.40 -7.81
C TYR A 111 -4.79 7.18 -6.56
N SER A 112 -3.91 7.34 -5.56
CA SER A 112 -4.15 8.14 -4.36
C SER A 112 -2.85 8.79 -3.87
N ILE A 113 -2.85 9.40 -2.70
CA ILE A 113 -1.66 10.02 -2.10
C ILE A 113 -0.60 8.97 -1.73
N ASP A 114 -1.00 7.73 -1.47
CA ASP A 114 -0.17 6.62 -0.98
C ASP A 114 -0.20 5.39 -1.87
N GLU A 115 -0.92 5.44 -2.99
CA GLU A 115 -1.06 4.31 -3.90
C GLU A 115 -0.94 4.75 -5.36
N PHE A 116 -0.20 3.96 -6.15
CA PHE A 116 -0.05 4.18 -7.59
C PHE A 116 0.20 2.86 -8.32
N PHE A 117 0.01 2.90 -9.63
CA PHE A 117 0.35 1.82 -10.54
C PHE A 117 1.54 2.21 -11.42
N MET A 118 2.40 1.25 -11.72
CA MET A 118 3.45 1.37 -12.72
C MET A 118 3.29 0.25 -13.74
N ASP A 119 3.21 0.60 -15.02
CA ASP A 119 3.39 -0.36 -16.12
C ASP A 119 4.88 -0.51 -16.38
N VAL A 120 5.43 -1.65 -16.04
CA VAL A 120 6.86 -1.91 -16.18
C VAL A 120 7.17 -2.85 -17.35
N THR A 121 6.16 -3.21 -18.15
CA THR A 121 6.25 -4.18 -19.26
C THR A 121 7.45 -3.90 -20.17
N ASN A 122 7.68 -2.64 -20.50
CA ASN A 122 8.77 -2.22 -21.37
C ASN A 122 10.01 -1.72 -20.61
N SER A 123 9.97 -1.62 -19.29
CA SER A 123 11.01 -0.95 -18.50
C SER A 123 11.92 -1.92 -17.75
N TYR A 124 11.41 -2.96 -17.10
CA TYR A 124 12.23 -3.81 -16.23
C TYR A 124 13.36 -4.56 -16.98
N HIS A 125 13.16 -4.87 -18.27
CA HIS A 125 14.18 -5.50 -19.13
C HIS A 125 15.45 -4.66 -19.24
N LEU A 126 15.33 -3.32 -19.20
CA LEU A 126 16.48 -2.40 -19.27
C LEU A 126 17.41 -2.55 -18.05
N PHE A 127 16.94 -3.15 -16.99
CA PHE A 127 17.71 -3.39 -15.75
C PHE A 127 18.30 -4.81 -15.71
N ASN A 128 18.19 -5.61 -16.79
CA ASN A 128 18.67 -6.98 -16.88
C ASN A 128 18.19 -7.85 -15.69
N THR A 129 16.92 -7.76 -15.32
CA THR A 129 16.35 -8.40 -14.13
C THR A 129 14.96 -9.00 -14.41
N THR A 130 14.40 -9.72 -13.46
CA THR A 130 12.99 -10.16 -13.50
C THR A 130 12.08 -9.06 -12.95
N VAL A 131 10.79 -9.08 -13.31
CA VAL A 131 9.80 -8.12 -12.78
C VAL A 131 9.75 -8.15 -11.24
N TYR A 132 9.85 -9.33 -10.63
CA TYR A 132 9.88 -9.48 -9.17
C TYR A 132 11.12 -8.83 -8.54
N SER A 133 12.30 -9.08 -9.11
CA SER A 133 13.54 -8.47 -8.63
C SER A 133 13.55 -6.95 -8.84
N PHE A 134 12.97 -6.47 -9.95
CA PHE A 134 12.77 -5.05 -10.21
C PHE A 134 11.87 -4.41 -9.13
N ALA A 135 10.73 -5.02 -8.82
CA ALA A 135 9.84 -4.56 -7.76
C ALA A 135 10.55 -4.52 -6.39
N LYS A 136 11.39 -5.51 -6.10
CA LYS A 136 12.20 -5.56 -4.87
C LYS A 136 13.25 -4.45 -4.80
N CYS A 137 13.92 -4.15 -5.91
CA CYS A 137 14.86 -3.03 -5.99
C CYS A 137 14.15 -1.70 -5.76
N PHE A 138 13.00 -1.50 -6.40
CA PHE A 138 12.18 -0.31 -6.20
C PHE A 138 11.71 -0.17 -4.74
N GLN A 139 11.15 -1.24 -4.15
CA GLN A 139 10.72 -1.27 -2.75
C GLN A 139 11.85 -0.86 -1.80
N LYS A 140 13.05 -1.41 -2.05
CA LYS A 140 14.24 -1.08 -1.26
C LYS A 140 14.66 0.38 -1.42
N GLU A 141 14.66 0.94 -2.64
CA GLU A 141 15.02 2.35 -2.86
C GLU A 141 14.05 3.30 -2.16
N VAL A 142 12.73 3.01 -2.19
CA VAL A 142 11.73 3.78 -1.45
C VAL A 142 12.04 3.75 0.05
N LEU A 143 12.27 2.56 0.61
CA LEU A 143 12.61 2.41 2.03
C LEU A 143 13.90 3.16 2.40
N ASP A 144 14.97 2.98 1.64
CA ASP A 144 16.27 3.57 1.93
C ASP A 144 16.23 5.12 1.87
N LYS A 145 15.41 5.69 0.99
CA LYS A 145 15.33 7.15 0.82
C LYS A 145 14.31 7.84 1.71
N THR A 146 13.21 7.18 1.98
CA THR A 146 12.08 7.80 2.68
C THR A 146 11.80 7.19 4.06
N GLY A 147 12.37 6.01 4.36
CA GLY A 147 12.03 5.23 5.54
C GLY A 147 10.63 4.60 5.48
N ILE A 148 9.91 4.75 4.36
CA ILE A 148 8.55 4.23 4.19
C ILE A 148 8.58 2.82 3.62
N TYR A 149 7.89 1.91 4.29
CA TYR A 149 7.67 0.56 3.77
C TYR A 149 6.51 0.58 2.78
N CYS A 150 6.67 -0.06 1.62
CA CYS A 150 5.58 -0.26 0.68
C CYS A 150 5.33 -1.74 0.41
N THR A 151 4.10 -2.05 0.02
CA THR A 151 3.68 -3.36 -0.48
C THR A 151 3.41 -3.27 -1.96
N ILE A 152 3.74 -4.35 -2.71
CA ILE A 152 3.66 -4.37 -4.16
C ILE A 152 2.94 -5.64 -4.62
N GLY A 153 1.87 -5.45 -5.39
CA GLY A 153 1.25 -6.51 -6.16
C GLY A 153 1.69 -6.42 -7.62
N ILE A 154 2.19 -7.51 -8.17
CA ILE A 154 2.53 -7.65 -9.58
C ILE A 154 1.38 -8.41 -10.25
N GLY A 155 0.91 -7.95 -11.41
CA GLY A 155 -0.18 -8.62 -12.11
C GLY A 155 -0.19 -8.37 -13.60
N SER A 156 -0.83 -9.28 -14.33
CA SER A 156 -1.03 -9.20 -15.79
C SER A 156 -1.86 -7.98 -16.23
N ASN A 157 -2.54 -7.32 -15.32
CA ASN A 157 -3.31 -6.10 -15.54
C ASN A 157 -3.50 -5.34 -14.21
N LEU A 158 -4.08 -4.14 -14.27
CA LEU A 158 -4.35 -3.28 -13.11
C LEU A 158 -5.16 -3.99 -12.02
N LEU A 159 -6.20 -4.75 -12.39
CA LEU A 159 -7.05 -5.44 -11.43
C LEU A 159 -6.30 -6.54 -10.69
N LEU A 160 -5.58 -7.40 -11.42
CA LEU A 160 -4.82 -8.50 -10.80
C LEU A 160 -3.71 -7.96 -9.90
N SER A 161 -2.97 -6.93 -10.33
CA SER A 161 -1.94 -6.31 -9.49
C SER A 161 -2.51 -5.72 -8.20
N LYS A 162 -3.66 -5.03 -8.29
CA LYS A 162 -4.34 -4.45 -7.13
C LYS A 162 -4.85 -5.51 -6.16
N VAL A 163 -5.52 -6.55 -6.68
CA VAL A 163 -6.07 -7.62 -5.83
C VAL A 163 -4.96 -8.45 -5.21
N ALA A 164 -3.89 -8.75 -5.97
CA ALA A 164 -2.72 -9.44 -5.44
C ALA A 164 -2.09 -8.67 -4.28
N MET A 165 -1.95 -7.35 -4.42
CA MET A 165 -1.43 -6.48 -3.37
C MET A 165 -2.32 -6.52 -2.11
N ASP A 166 -3.65 -6.32 -2.26
CA ASP A 166 -4.57 -6.22 -1.13
C ASP A 166 -4.76 -7.56 -0.40
N ILE A 167 -4.83 -8.67 -1.14
CA ILE A 167 -5.16 -10.00 -0.58
C ILE A 167 -3.90 -10.71 -0.06
N GLU A 168 -2.75 -10.55 -0.70
CA GLU A 168 -1.56 -11.34 -0.37
C GLU A 168 -0.37 -10.48 0.07
N ALA A 169 0.09 -9.51 -0.73
CA ALA A 169 1.30 -8.75 -0.43
C ALA A 169 1.25 -8.03 0.93
N LYS A 170 0.10 -7.47 1.31
CA LYS A 170 -0.09 -6.80 2.61
C LYS A 170 0.04 -7.72 3.81
N HIS A 171 -0.06 -9.04 3.62
CA HIS A 171 -0.10 -10.05 4.67
C HIS A 171 1.17 -10.92 4.76
N ILE A 172 2.10 -10.79 3.82
CA ILE A 172 3.38 -11.49 3.83
C ILE A 172 4.52 -10.56 4.24
N LYS A 173 5.61 -11.15 4.76
CA LYS A 173 6.76 -10.40 5.28
C LYS A 173 7.49 -9.63 4.19
N GLU A 174 7.65 -10.21 3.02
CA GLU A 174 8.34 -9.64 1.86
C GLU A 174 7.59 -8.44 1.29
N GLY A 175 6.27 -8.41 1.46
CA GLY A 175 5.40 -7.35 0.97
C GLY A 175 5.32 -7.28 -0.56
N ILE A 176 5.68 -8.34 -1.27
CA ILE A 176 5.63 -8.42 -2.74
C ILE A 176 5.02 -9.76 -3.14
N THR A 177 4.02 -9.72 -4.02
CA THR A 177 3.41 -10.92 -4.59
C THR A 177 3.13 -10.75 -6.08
N GLU A 178 3.00 -11.85 -6.78
CA GLU A 178 2.74 -11.88 -8.22
C GLU A 178 1.55 -12.78 -8.52
N TRP A 179 0.55 -12.25 -9.26
CA TRP A 179 -0.60 -12.98 -9.76
C TRP A 179 -0.71 -12.81 -11.26
N ARG A 180 -0.78 -13.94 -11.97
CA ARG A 180 -0.92 -13.98 -13.41
C ARG A 180 -2.30 -14.52 -13.81
N TYR A 181 -2.63 -14.51 -15.10
CA TYR A 181 -3.90 -15.03 -15.59
C TYR A 181 -4.13 -16.49 -15.20
N HIS A 182 -3.10 -17.32 -15.17
CA HIS A 182 -3.21 -18.72 -14.75
C HIS A 182 -3.55 -18.90 -13.27
N ASP A 183 -3.30 -17.89 -12.42
CA ASP A 183 -3.64 -17.92 -10.99
C ASP A 183 -5.13 -17.62 -10.72
N ILE A 184 -5.87 -17.08 -11.71
CA ILE A 184 -7.25 -16.63 -11.52
C ILE A 184 -8.14 -17.70 -10.91
N PRO A 185 -8.18 -18.95 -11.40
CA PRO A 185 -9.06 -19.98 -10.86
C PRO A 185 -8.75 -20.32 -9.40
N ASP A 186 -7.46 -20.32 -9.03
CA ASP A 186 -7.00 -20.77 -7.73
C ASP A 186 -6.85 -19.67 -6.70
N LYS A 187 -6.67 -18.43 -7.12
CA LYS A 187 -6.50 -17.29 -6.22
C LYS A 187 -7.69 -16.32 -6.29
N LEU A 188 -7.99 -15.75 -7.47
CA LEU A 188 -8.99 -14.69 -7.60
C LEU A 188 -10.41 -15.21 -7.30
N TRP A 189 -10.81 -16.33 -7.91
CA TRP A 189 -12.16 -16.88 -7.73
C TRP A 189 -12.38 -17.49 -6.35
N ARG A 190 -11.33 -17.73 -5.58
CA ARG A 190 -11.43 -18.24 -4.20
C ARG A 190 -11.49 -17.15 -3.13
N ILE A 191 -11.48 -15.87 -3.53
CA ILE A 191 -11.59 -14.79 -2.54
C ILE A 191 -12.94 -14.89 -1.81
N SER A 192 -12.87 -15.08 -0.51
CA SER A 192 -14.03 -15.17 0.37
C SER A 192 -13.70 -14.51 1.73
N PRO A 193 -14.62 -13.73 2.31
CA PRO A 193 -15.90 -13.29 1.75
C PRO A 193 -15.73 -12.29 0.60
N LEU A 194 -16.75 -12.11 -0.26
CA LEU A 194 -16.67 -11.21 -1.43
C LEU A 194 -16.32 -9.76 -1.08
N LYS A 195 -16.69 -9.28 0.10
CA LYS A 195 -16.31 -7.95 0.60
C LYS A 195 -14.79 -7.77 0.80
N SER A 196 -14.00 -8.84 0.74
CA SER A 196 -12.54 -8.77 0.72
C SER A 196 -11.99 -8.41 -0.66
N PHE A 197 -12.83 -8.49 -1.69
CA PHE A 197 -12.46 -8.10 -3.04
C PHE A 197 -12.52 -6.59 -3.18
N TRP A 198 -11.52 -6.01 -3.84
CA TRP A 198 -11.44 -4.57 -4.08
C TRP A 198 -12.70 -4.04 -4.79
N GLY A 199 -13.27 -2.95 -4.28
CA GLY A 199 -14.50 -2.34 -4.80
C GLY A 199 -15.79 -2.98 -4.29
N ILE A 200 -15.74 -4.12 -3.61
CA ILE A 200 -16.91 -4.76 -2.99
C ILE A 200 -16.92 -4.47 -1.49
N ASN A 201 -18.00 -3.87 -1.02
CA ASN A 201 -18.20 -3.61 0.40
C ASN A 201 -19.35 -4.46 0.97
N LYS A 202 -19.53 -4.39 2.29
CA LYS A 202 -20.58 -5.14 2.98
C LYS A 202 -22.01 -4.91 2.45
N LYS A 203 -22.28 -3.73 1.83
CA LYS A 203 -23.60 -3.43 1.24
C LYS A 203 -23.75 -4.00 -0.16
N THR A 204 -22.65 -4.23 -0.87
CA THR A 204 -22.62 -4.79 -2.22
C THR A 204 -22.64 -6.31 -2.22
N GLU A 205 -22.20 -6.94 -1.12
CA GLU A 205 -22.13 -8.39 -0.94
C GLU A 205 -23.51 -9.05 -0.71
N ILE A 206 -24.60 -8.26 -0.53
CA ILE A 206 -25.95 -8.75 -0.22
C ILE A 206 -26.67 -9.31 -1.44
#